data_b635300fe2f2bceac30fcb9606ac8622
#
_entry.id   b635300fe2f2bceac30fcb9606ac8622
#
_cell.length_a   1.000
_cell.length_b   1.000
_cell.length_c   1.000
_cell.angle_alpha   90.00
_cell.angle_beta   90.00
_cell.angle_gamma   90.00
#
_symmetry.space_group_name_H-M   'P 1'
#
loop_
_entity.id
_entity.type
_entity.pdbx_description
1 polymer ?
#
loop_
_entity_poly.entity_id
_entity_poly.type
_entity_poly.pdbx_seq_one_letter_code
_entity_poly.pdbx_strand_id
1 'polypeptide(L)'
;AKAGAASNEEIVAHTLERLKSGDLELSVDAPDDPANVPRVMVFWRANPLGSNVKGHEYFLKYLLGTESSFLGEEARQPETIRTMPEPDSPEGVGGGKLDLMVTSEIRMSTTCVYSDIVLPAAHWYEYHDLSSTDMHPFIHPFNPATDPAWEARTNWDQFKAIAQKFSELAGKHLGVRKDMVATALLPDTPGEIGQHFGEVRDWRRGDAEPVPGKTMFNLKVVERPYPDIYKMYSALGPNVAKPGGVGAKGVSWSCAPEYEQLKARLGVVSEPGVSEGMPRIDNAKDACEIMLALSPESNGDVGVRSWAGLEKQTGFKLNDLSRPVQDQHLTFEDITARPTKGFTSPNWSGIEVHGRTYAPFELNVQRLVPFHTLTGRQHFYMDHEWMRGLGESLPVYRPPLSLAAIGEISGPRIPRTDKDLVLNFLSPHSKWSIHSSYSDNHIMRELSRGGGEIWLNNDDAASAGIADNDWLECFNANGVFMGRAVVSHRIPHGKTYIHHAQERTVNVPLSPLSGTRGGTHNSLTRPLVKPTQMIGGYGQLSYFFNYYGPTGCQRDEFVVVRKVQGDVRF
;
A
#
# COMPACT_ATOMS: atom_id res chain seq x y z
N ALA A 1 30.87 3.05 -12.16
CA ALA A 1 32.01 3.98 -12.06
C ALA A 1 33.10 3.47 -11.12
N LYS A 2 32.79 2.92 -9.95
CA LYS A 2 33.78 2.36 -9.02
C LYS A 2 34.51 1.13 -9.59
N ALA A 3 33.93 0.43 -10.56
CA ALA A 3 34.51 -0.76 -11.20
C ALA A 3 35.26 -0.45 -12.51
N GLY A 4 35.44 0.82 -12.89
CA GLY A 4 36.16 1.21 -14.11
C GLY A 4 35.40 0.91 -15.42
N ALA A 5 34.14 0.53 -15.35
CA ALA A 5 33.33 0.23 -16.53
C ALA A 5 33.13 1.47 -17.42
N ALA A 6 33.37 1.30 -18.72
CA ALA A 6 33.29 2.38 -19.71
C ALA A 6 31.89 2.54 -20.33
N SER A 7 31.09 1.48 -20.35
CA SER A 7 29.75 1.48 -20.93
C SER A 7 28.67 0.97 -19.97
N ASN A 8 27.40 1.19 -20.30
CA ASN A 8 26.28 0.67 -19.53
C ASN A 8 26.21 -0.87 -19.61
N GLU A 9 26.53 -1.43 -20.75
CA GLU A 9 26.59 -2.87 -21.01
C GLU A 9 27.63 -3.54 -20.11
N GLU A 10 28.81 -2.93 -19.98
CA GLU A 10 29.83 -3.41 -19.07
C GLU A 10 29.40 -3.37 -17.59
N ILE A 11 28.66 -2.34 -17.20
CA ILE A 11 28.09 -2.24 -15.85
C ILE A 11 27.09 -3.39 -15.60
N VAL A 12 26.22 -3.67 -16.57
CA VAL A 12 25.24 -4.78 -16.49
C VAL A 12 25.99 -6.12 -16.40
N ALA A 13 26.96 -6.35 -17.30
CA ALA A 13 27.73 -7.59 -17.31
C ALA A 13 28.47 -7.81 -15.98
N HIS A 14 29.12 -6.79 -15.47
CA HIS A 14 29.81 -6.87 -14.17
C HIS A 14 28.86 -7.15 -13.01
N THR A 15 27.67 -6.52 -13.03
CA THR A 15 26.64 -6.78 -12.00
C THR A 15 26.16 -8.23 -12.07
N LEU A 16 25.94 -8.73 -13.29
CA LEU A 16 25.48 -10.09 -13.51
C LEU A 16 26.51 -11.12 -13.03
N GLU A 17 27.79 -10.91 -13.30
CA GLU A 17 28.88 -11.78 -12.81
C GLU A 17 28.91 -11.84 -11.29
N ARG A 18 28.78 -10.69 -10.62
CA ARG A 18 28.75 -10.63 -9.15
C ARG A 18 27.51 -11.28 -8.53
N LEU A 19 26.36 -11.19 -9.21
CA LEU A 19 25.16 -11.91 -8.79
C LEU A 19 25.33 -13.43 -8.96
N LYS A 20 25.99 -13.87 -10.05
CA LYS A 20 26.29 -15.29 -10.30
C LYS A 20 27.26 -15.86 -9.28
N SER A 21 28.30 -15.10 -8.90
CA SER A 21 29.30 -15.54 -7.92
C SER A 21 28.80 -15.50 -6.47
N GLY A 22 27.67 -14.84 -6.20
CA GLY A 22 27.19 -14.58 -4.84
C GLY A 22 27.91 -13.42 -4.13
N ASP A 23 28.80 -12.68 -4.85
CA ASP A 23 29.47 -11.50 -4.29
C ASP A 23 28.57 -10.27 -4.17
N LEU A 24 27.39 -10.34 -4.77
CA LEU A 24 26.35 -9.33 -4.70
C LEU A 24 25.02 -10.01 -4.46
N GLU A 25 24.41 -9.65 -3.36
CA GLU A 25 23.02 -9.98 -3.06
C GLU A 25 22.16 -8.72 -3.14
N LEU A 26 20.95 -8.86 -3.63
CA LEU A 26 19.97 -7.78 -3.60
C LEU A 26 19.25 -7.79 -2.25
N SER A 27 18.72 -6.64 -1.85
CA SER A 27 17.97 -6.52 -0.58
C SER A 27 16.80 -7.50 -0.47
N VAL A 28 16.26 -7.94 -1.60
CA VAL A 28 15.21 -8.95 -1.67
C VAL A 28 15.72 -10.36 -1.33
N ASP A 29 16.97 -10.63 -1.61
CA ASP A 29 17.60 -11.94 -1.34
C ASP A 29 18.16 -12.02 0.08
N ALA A 30 18.62 -10.90 0.60
CA ALA A 30 19.21 -10.78 1.94
C ALA A 30 18.54 -9.65 2.74
N PRO A 31 17.23 -9.78 3.07
CA PRO A 31 16.48 -8.72 3.75
C PRO A 31 17.00 -8.44 5.17
N ASP A 32 17.68 -9.40 5.77
CA ASP A 32 18.24 -9.29 7.12
C ASP A 32 19.68 -8.76 7.16
N ASP A 33 20.31 -8.56 5.99
CA ASP A 33 21.62 -7.92 5.92
C ASP A 33 21.48 -6.46 6.40
N PRO A 34 22.30 -6.02 7.37
CA PRO A 34 22.29 -4.65 7.88
C PRO A 34 22.42 -3.58 6.80
N ALA A 35 23.11 -3.88 5.69
CA ALA A 35 23.23 -2.98 4.55
C ALA A 35 21.91 -2.77 3.78
N ASN A 36 20.96 -3.69 3.91
CA ASN A 36 19.69 -3.70 3.20
C ASN A 36 18.50 -3.21 4.05
N VAL A 37 18.75 -2.91 5.32
CA VAL A 37 17.71 -2.46 6.24
C VAL A 37 17.20 -1.08 5.82
N PRO A 38 15.87 -0.86 5.74
CA PRO A 38 15.32 0.46 5.47
C PRO A 38 15.68 1.43 6.60
N ARG A 39 16.27 2.57 6.22
CA ARG A 39 16.76 3.58 7.17
C ARG A 39 15.82 4.77 7.29
N VAL A 40 15.09 5.07 6.22
CA VAL A 40 14.14 6.19 6.14
C VAL A 40 12.79 5.68 5.68
N MET A 41 11.74 6.06 6.40
CA MET A 41 10.36 5.73 6.05
C MET A 41 9.52 6.99 5.99
N VAL A 42 8.78 7.17 4.91
CA VAL A 42 7.88 8.30 4.71
C VAL A 42 6.46 7.79 4.54
N PHE A 43 5.56 8.26 5.36
CA PHE A 43 4.12 8.02 5.22
C PHE A 43 3.44 9.25 4.63
N TRP A 44 2.66 9.01 3.61
CA TRP A 44 1.89 10.05 2.94
C TRP A 44 0.40 9.73 3.01
N ARG A 45 -0.33 10.51 3.81
CA ARG A 45 -1.78 10.36 4.04
C ARG A 45 -2.19 8.94 4.39
N ALA A 46 -1.43 8.32 5.25
CA ALA A 46 -1.69 6.96 5.70
C ALA A 46 -1.42 6.83 7.19
N ASN A 47 -2.27 6.07 7.85
CA ASN A 47 -2.10 5.72 9.26
C ASN A 47 -1.83 4.22 9.43
N PRO A 48 -0.70 3.69 8.90
CA PRO A 48 -0.45 2.26 8.93
C PRO A 48 -0.34 1.72 10.35
N LEU A 49 0.26 2.46 11.28
CA LEU A 49 0.41 2.01 12.67
C LEU A 49 -0.92 1.95 13.43
N GLY A 50 -1.90 2.78 13.07
CA GLY A 50 -3.24 2.69 13.66
C GLY A 50 -4.17 1.74 12.92
N SER A 51 -4.07 1.67 11.59
CA SER A 51 -5.13 1.06 10.79
C SER A 51 -4.73 -0.11 9.90
N ASN A 52 -3.57 -0.08 9.26
CA ASN A 52 -3.30 -0.96 8.12
C ASN A 52 -2.27 -2.05 8.37
N VAL A 53 -1.36 -1.84 9.31
CA VAL A 53 -0.25 -2.77 9.54
C VAL A 53 -0.70 -3.88 10.47
N LYS A 54 -0.74 -5.09 9.94
CA LYS A 54 -0.83 -6.29 10.78
C LYS A 54 0.48 -6.47 11.55
N GLY A 55 0.37 -6.99 12.75
CA GLY A 55 1.54 -7.14 13.59
C GLY A 55 2.07 -5.80 14.07
N HIS A 56 1.17 -4.93 14.51
CA HIS A 56 1.51 -3.60 15.01
C HIS A 56 2.64 -3.62 16.05
N GLU A 57 2.61 -4.54 16.99
CA GLU A 57 3.63 -4.65 18.04
C GLU A 57 4.99 -5.07 17.47
N TYR A 58 5.00 -5.92 16.45
CA TYR A 58 6.24 -6.30 15.75
C TYR A 58 6.83 -5.13 14.98
N PHE A 59 5.98 -4.34 14.33
CA PHE A 59 6.42 -3.13 13.63
C PHE A 59 7.09 -2.14 14.60
N LEU A 60 6.45 -1.88 15.73
CA LEU A 60 6.99 -0.99 16.77
C LEU A 60 8.32 -1.52 17.29
N LYS A 61 8.40 -2.79 17.60
CA LYS A 61 9.63 -3.38 18.15
C LYS A 61 10.77 -3.38 17.14
N TYR A 62 10.55 -3.90 15.95
CA TYR A 62 11.66 -4.18 15.02
C TYR A 62 12.03 -2.99 14.13
N LEU A 63 11.08 -2.16 13.76
CA LEU A 63 11.39 -0.99 12.93
C LEU A 63 11.70 0.25 13.77
N LEU A 64 10.96 0.49 14.84
CA LEU A 64 11.12 1.68 15.67
C LEU A 64 11.97 1.45 16.90
N GLY A 65 12.25 0.20 17.27
CA GLY A 65 13.04 -0.14 18.45
C GLY A 65 12.33 0.21 19.77
N THR A 66 11.00 0.28 19.77
CA THR A 66 10.27 0.60 21.00
C THR A 66 10.20 -0.64 21.90
N GLU A 67 10.54 -0.49 23.14
CA GLU A 67 10.31 -1.51 24.17
C GLU A 67 8.90 -1.44 24.74
N SER A 68 8.06 -0.58 24.21
CA SER A 68 6.74 -0.41 24.73
C SER A 68 5.95 -1.68 24.52
N SER A 69 5.77 -2.35 25.57
CA SER A 69 4.88 -3.46 25.67
C SER A 69 3.47 -2.93 25.85
N PHE A 70 2.69 -2.95 24.81
CA PHE A 70 1.25 -2.87 24.95
C PHE A 70 0.64 -4.23 25.27
N LEU A 71 1.44 -5.09 25.77
CA LEU A 71 1.02 -6.35 26.32
C LEU A 71 0.31 -6.08 27.65
N GLY A 72 -0.76 -6.77 27.93
CA GLY A 72 -1.33 -6.83 29.26
C GLY A 72 -0.28 -7.27 30.28
N GLU A 73 -0.48 -6.99 31.54
CA GLU A 73 0.49 -7.39 32.58
C GLU A 73 0.76 -8.90 32.53
N GLU A 74 -0.25 -9.69 32.22
CA GLU A 74 -0.15 -11.14 32.09
C GLU A 74 0.68 -11.58 30.88
N ALA A 75 0.72 -10.80 29.84
CA ALA A 75 1.47 -11.09 28.62
C ALA A 75 2.87 -10.45 28.60
N ARG A 76 3.24 -9.75 29.64
CA ARG A 76 4.56 -9.09 29.81
C ARG A 76 5.73 -10.01 30.09
N GLN A 77 5.51 -11.30 30.12
CA GLN A 77 6.60 -12.24 30.29
C GLN A 77 7.60 -12.11 29.12
N PRO A 78 8.87 -11.83 29.36
CA PRO A 78 9.85 -11.65 28.27
C PRO A 78 9.93 -12.83 27.32
N GLU A 79 9.65 -14.04 27.82
CA GLU A 79 9.68 -15.25 27.05
C GLU A 79 8.50 -15.39 26.08
N THR A 80 7.38 -14.69 26.29
CA THR A 80 6.22 -14.74 25.39
C THR A 80 6.37 -13.87 24.15
N ILE A 81 7.34 -12.95 24.16
CA ILE A 81 7.54 -11.96 23.09
C ILE A 81 8.64 -12.41 22.12
N ARG A 82 9.35 -13.48 22.42
CA ARG A 82 10.44 -13.98 21.59
C ARG A 82 9.92 -14.67 20.33
N THR A 83 9.70 -13.87 19.31
CA THR A 83 9.38 -14.40 17.98
C THR A 83 10.53 -14.28 16.99
N MET A 84 11.57 -13.52 17.30
CA MET A 84 12.80 -13.45 16.50
C MET A 84 14.00 -13.15 17.41
N PRO A 85 15.21 -13.61 17.05
CA PRO A 85 16.42 -13.17 17.73
C PRO A 85 16.49 -11.64 17.67
N GLU A 86 16.96 -11.03 18.74
CA GLU A 86 17.29 -9.61 18.73
C GLU A 86 18.28 -9.38 17.59
N PRO A 87 18.02 -8.51 16.62
CA PRO A 87 19.06 -8.12 15.69
C PRO A 87 20.18 -7.51 16.53
N ASP A 88 21.41 -7.93 16.27
CA ASP A 88 22.58 -7.29 16.85
C ASP A 88 22.48 -5.80 16.55
N SER A 89 22.09 -5.03 17.56
CA SER A 89 21.89 -3.59 17.41
C SER A 89 23.24 -2.98 17.13
N PRO A 90 23.41 -2.21 16.05
CA PRO A 90 24.60 -1.40 15.91
C PRO A 90 24.70 -0.51 17.15
N GLU A 91 25.84 -0.52 17.82
CA GLU A 91 26.07 0.25 19.02
C GLU A 91 25.58 1.69 18.84
N GLY A 92 24.60 2.10 19.62
CA GLY A 92 24.13 3.47 19.74
C GLY A 92 22.73 3.82 19.23
N VAL A 93 22.00 2.90 18.59
CA VAL A 93 20.59 3.13 18.23
C VAL A 93 19.76 2.08 18.94
N GLY A 94 18.86 2.48 19.80
CA GLY A 94 18.06 1.59 20.64
C GLY A 94 17.21 0.57 19.89
N GLY A 95 17.84 -0.42 19.27
CA GLY A 95 17.21 -1.60 18.69
C GLY A 95 16.36 -1.44 17.43
N GLY A 96 16.05 -0.24 17.01
CA GLY A 96 15.24 0.04 15.81
C GLY A 96 16.05 0.05 14.52
N LYS A 97 15.42 -0.37 13.40
CA LYS A 97 16.06 -0.38 12.08
C LYS A 97 15.96 0.96 11.35
N LEU A 98 14.97 1.80 11.68
CA LEU A 98 14.76 3.10 11.08
C LEU A 98 15.58 4.17 11.78
N ASP A 99 16.23 5.02 10.98
CA ASP A 99 16.89 6.25 11.46
C ASP A 99 15.95 7.45 11.45
N LEU A 100 14.99 7.44 10.53
CA LEU A 100 14.09 8.58 10.33
C LEU A 100 12.72 8.11 9.83
N MET A 101 11.68 8.53 10.54
CA MET A 101 10.29 8.34 10.15
C MET A 101 9.61 9.69 9.97
N VAL A 102 9.09 9.94 8.78
CA VAL A 102 8.40 11.18 8.43
C VAL A 102 6.97 10.87 8.05
N THR A 103 6.02 11.61 8.59
CA THR A 103 4.61 11.46 8.22
C THR A 103 4.02 12.80 7.77
N SER A 104 3.46 12.81 6.55
CA SER A 104 2.61 13.89 6.04
C SER A 104 1.15 13.50 6.20
N GLU A 105 0.43 14.18 7.09
CA GLU A 105 -0.94 13.78 7.45
C GLU A 105 -1.82 14.98 7.75
N ILE A 106 -3.12 14.82 7.53
CA ILE A 106 -4.15 15.86 7.76
C ILE A 106 -4.59 15.98 9.22
N ARG A 107 -4.24 14.99 10.02
CA ARG A 107 -4.59 14.93 11.46
C ARG A 107 -3.50 14.22 12.24
N MET A 108 -3.47 14.40 13.54
CA MET A 108 -2.52 13.72 14.42
C MET A 108 -2.95 12.26 14.65
N SER A 109 -2.50 11.38 13.77
CA SER A 109 -2.77 9.94 13.83
C SER A 109 -1.77 9.19 14.71
N THR A 110 -2.05 7.92 15.03
CA THR A 110 -1.09 7.05 15.72
C THR A 110 0.27 7.03 15.00
N THR A 111 0.28 6.98 13.68
CA THR A 111 1.52 7.01 12.91
C THR A 111 2.29 8.32 13.12
N CYS A 112 1.60 9.46 13.18
CA CYS A 112 2.23 10.74 13.50
C CYS A 112 2.88 10.76 14.88
N VAL A 113 2.22 10.17 15.88
CA VAL A 113 2.74 10.10 17.26
C VAL A 113 4.08 9.37 17.33
N TYR A 114 4.29 8.39 16.47
CA TYR A 114 5.53 7.63 16.39
C TYR A 114 6.57 8.21 15.43
N SER A 115 6.25 9.27 14.70
CA SER A 115 7.16 9.87 13.71
C SER A 115 8.13 10.86 14.33
N ASP A 116 9.36 10.91 13.80
CA ASP A 116 10.36 11.92 14.17
C ASP A 116 9.97 13.29 13.62
N ILE A 117 9.37 13.31 12.42
CA ILE A 117 8.92 14.54 11.77
C ILE A 117 7.47 14.36 11.30
N VAL A 118 6.62 15.31 11.67
CA VAL A 118 5.25 15.39 11.19
C VAL A 118 5.09 16.65 10.34
N LEU A 119 4.65 16.46 9.09
CA LEU A 119 4.37 17.54 8.15
C LEU A 119 2.85 17.71 8.05
N PRO A 120 2.29 18.82 8.54
CA PRO A 120 0.85 19.05 8.47
C PRO A 120 0.42 19.22 7.01
N ALA A 121 -0.49 18.37 6.55
CA ALA A 121 -1.01 18.39 5.20
C ALA A 121 -2.37 19.07 5.13
N ALA A 122 -2.61 19.81 4.06
CA ALA A 122 -3.90 20.43 3.79
C ALA A 122 -4.99 19.36 3.64
N HIS A 123 -6.18 19.66 4.14
CA HIS A 123 -7.37 18.82 4.00
C HIS A 123 -7.99 18.97 2.60
N TRP A 124 -8.86 18.06 2.18
CA TRP A 124 -9.52 18.09 0.86
C TRP A 124 -10.28 19.38 0.56
N TYR A 125 -10.73 20.13 1.56
CA TYR A 125 -11.38 21.43 1.41
C TYR A 125 -10.38 22.60 1.26
N GLU A 126 -9.08 22.34 1.26
CA GLU A 126 -8.02 23.35 1.33
C GLU A 126 -7.08 23.31 0.11
N TYR A 127 -7.33 22.45 -0.89
CA TYR A 127 -6.47 22.36 -2.08
C TYR A 127 -7.20 21.87 -3.33
N HIS A 128 -6.53 22.01 -4.49
CA HIS A 128 -7.00 21.48 -5.76
C HIS A 128 -6.54 20.03 -5.94
N ASP A 129 -7.44 19.17 -6.39
CA ASP A 129 -7.15 17.78 -6.74
C ASP A 129 -8.24 17.22 -7.67
N LEU A 130 -8.07 15.98 -8.09
CA LEU A 130 -9.04 15.20 -8.84
C LEU A 130 -9.39 13.91 -8.10
N SER A 131 -10.63 13.49 -8.20
CA SER A 131 -11.05 12.18 -7.74
C SER A 131 -11.89 11.48 -8.79
N SER A 132 -11.58 10.22 -9.02
CA SER A 132 -12.40 9.30 -9.80
C SER A 132 -12.37 7.92 -9.13
N THR A 133 -13.35 7.09 -9.43
CA THR A 133 -13.46 5.72 -8.92
C THR A 133 -14.18 4.86 -9.94
N ASP A 134 -13.95 3.56 -9.92
CA ASP A 134 -14.71 2.58 -10.69
C ASP A 134 -16.12 2.31 -10.12
N MET A 135 -16.47 2.95 -9.02
CA MET A 135 -17.81 2.85 -8.40
C MET A 135 -18.84 3.79 -9.01
N HIS A 136 -18.41 4.82 -9.74
CA HIS A 136 -19.27 5.78 -10.43
C HIS A 136 -18.58 6.44 -11.63
N PRO A 137 -19.32 6.97 -12.62
CA PRO A 137 -18.75 7.50 -13.85
C PRO A 137 -18.24 8.96 -13.75
N PHE A 138 -18.31 9.59 -12.58
CA PHE A 138 -17.98 11.01 -12.47
C PHE A 138 -16.53 11.27 -12.15
N ILE A 139 -15.98 12.32 -12.77
CA ILE A 139 -14.71 12.94 -12.39
C ILE A 139 -15.05 14.11 -11.47
N HIS A 140 -14.55 14.07 -10.25
CA HIS A 140 -14.79 15.11 -9.24
C HIS A 140 -13.58 16.01 -9.09
N PRO A 141 -13.73 17.34 -9.21
CA PRO A 141 -12.71 18.29 -8.79
C PRO A 141 -12.78 18.47 -7.28
N PHE A 142 -11.64 18.60 -6.66
CA PHE A 142 -11.51 19.25 -5.38
C PHE A 142 -11.10 20.71 -5.59
N ASN A 143 -11.89 21.63 -5.06
CA ASN A 143 -11.60 23.05 -5.06
C ASN A 143 -11.48 23.51 -3.61
N PRO A 144 -10.49 24.36 -3.28
CA PRO A 144 -10.37 24.88 -1.94
C PRO A 144 -11.59 25.74 -1.58
N ALA A 145 -12.21 25.42 -0.46
CA ALA A 145 -13.25 26.25 0.15
C ALA A 145 -12.63 27.25 1.15
N THR A 146 -11.42 26.97 1.59
CA THR A 146 -10.62 27.79 2.50
C THR A 146 -9.15 27.54 2.25
N ASP A 147 -8.31 28.46 2.69
CA ASP A 147 -6.86 28.26 2.68
C ASP A 147 -6.46 27.21 3.73
N PRO A 148 -5.31 26.54 3.52
CA PRO A 148 -4.75 25.63 4.52
C PRO A 148 -4.54 26.33 5.86
N ALA A 149 -4.90 25.64 6.95
CA ALA A 149 -4.77 26.18 8.29
C ALA A 149 -3.30 26.22 8.74
N TRP A 150 -2.88 27.29 9.40
CA TRP A 150 -1.55 27.51 9.99
C TRP A 150 -0.39 27.18 9.04
N GLU A 151 0.42 26.19 9.39
CA GLU A 151 1.58 25.75 8.59
C GLU A 151 1.26 24.60 7.65
N ALA A 152 0.00 24.17 7.58
CA ALA A 152 -0.42 23.12 6.68
C ALA A 152 -0.17 23.51 5.22
N ARG A 153 0.35 22.57 4.44
CA ARG A 153 0.63 22.76 3.01
C ARG A 153 -0.02 21.67 2.20
N THR A 154 -0.33 21.98 0.96
CA THR A 154 -0.73 20.93 0.01
C THR A 154 0.41 19.91 -0.11
N ASN A 155 0.09 18.67 -0.42
CA ASN A 155 1.16 17.69 -0.61
C ASN A 155 2.05 18.05 -1.80
N TRP A 156 1.49 18.71 -2.83
CA TRP A 156 2.28 19.27 -3.92
C TRP A 156 3.38 20.21 -3.39
N ASP A 157 3.01 21.17 -2.56
CA ASP A 157 3.95 22.16 -2.01
C ASP A 157 4.95 21.54 -1.04
N GLN A 158 4.53 20.55 -0.25
CA GLN A 158 5.43 19.80 0.63
C GLN A 158 6.52 19.10 -0.16
N PHE A 159 6.13 18.28 -1.16
CA PHE A 159 7.10 17.57 -1.98
C PHE A 159 7.92 18.50 -2.87
N LYS A 160 7.37 19.62 -3.33
CA LYS A 160 8.09 20.66 -4.05
C LYS A 160 9.21 21.25 -3.19
N ALA A 161 8.91 21.60 -1.94
CA ALA A 161 9.90 22.14 -1.00
C ALA A 161 10.99 21.10 -0.65
N ILE A 162 10.59 19.83 -0.46
CA ILE A 162 11.53 18.72 -0.23
C ILE A 162 12.44 18.54 -1.44
N ALA A 163 11.88 18.52 -2.66
CA ALA A 163 12.65 18.38 -3.90
C ALA A 163 13.63 19.53 -4.08
N GLN A 164 13.22 20.76 -3.77
CA GLN A 164 14.08 21.94 -3.84
C GLN A 164 15.27 21.82 -2.90
N LYS A 165 15.01 21.51 -1.62
CA LYS A 165 16.09 21.39 -0.63
C LYS A 165 16.98 20.19 -0.89
N PHE A 166 16.41 19.08 -1.34
CA PHE A 166 17.17 17.91 -1.73
C PHE A 166 18.12 18.23 -2.90
N SER A 167 17.65 18.92 -3.94
CA SER A 167 18.47 19.28 -5.10
C SER A 167 19.64 20.19 -4.72
N GLU A 168 19.40 21.17 -3.82
CA GLU A 168 20.46 22.03 -3.28
C GLU A 168 21.56 21.21 -2.59
N LEU A 169 21.16 20.30 -1.70
CA LEU A 169 22.10 19.45 -0.97
C LEU A 169 22.76 18.44 -1.88
N ALA A 170 22.02 17.87 -2.81
CA ALA A 170 22.54 16.90 -3.78
C ALA A 170 23.62 17.50 -4.68
N GLY A 171 23.51 18.80 -5.02
CA GLY A 171 24.56 19.51 -5.74
C GLY A 171 25.92 19.52 -5.02
N LYS A 172 25.89 19.49 -3.68
CA LYS A 172 27.09 19.50 -2.83
C LYS A 172 27.59 18.06 -2.53
N HIS A 173 26.70 17.09 -2.39
CA HIS A 173 27.02 15.80 -1.77
C HIS A 173 26.87 14.60 -2.71
N LEU A 174 26.00 14.67 -3.71
CA LEU A 174 25.69 13.52 -4.56
C LEU A 174 26.14 13.69 -6.01
N GLY A 175 25.84 14.83 -6.63
CA GLY A 175 26.09 15.06 -8.05
C GLY A 175 25.23 14.15 -8.95
N VAL A 176 25.70 13.96 -10.18
CA VAL A 176 25.09 13.02 -11.12
C VAL A 176 25.69 11.64 -10.92
N ARG A 177 24.85 10.62 -10.80
CA ARG A 177 25.30 9.23 -10.59
C ARG A 177 24.64 8.29 -11.61
N LYS A 178 25.34 7.22 -11.93
CA LYS A 178 24.77 6.07 -12.63
C LYS A 178 24.51 4.97 -11.62
N ASP A 179 23.25 4.56 -11.53
CA ASP A 179 22.80 3.48 -10.65
C ASP A 179 22.39 2.28 -11.50
N MET A 180 22.69 1.08 -11.01
CA MET A 180 22.10 -0.15 -11.50
C MET A 180 20.74 -0.34 -10.83
N VAL A 181 19.71 -0.52 -11.64
CA VAL A 181 18.35 -0.79 -11.17
C VAL A 181 17.93 -2.17 -11.62
N ALA A 182 17.54 -2.99 -10.67
CA ALA A 182 16.85 -4.24 -10.93
C ALA A 182 15.34 -3.96 -11.00
N THR A 183 14.72 -4.32 -12.11
CA THR A 183 13.27 -4.19 -12.28
C THR A 183 12.64 -5.56 -12.43
N ALA A 184 11.55 -5.80 -11.68
CA ALA A 184 10.80 -7.04 -11.78
C ALA A 184 10.31 -7.29 -13.21
N LEU A 185 10.17 -8.55 -13.57
CA LEU A 185 9.39 -8.91 -14.75
C LEU A 185 7.93 -8.56 -14.50
N LEU A 186 7.26 -8.06 -15.52
CA LEU A 186 5.83 -7.82 -15.40
C LEU A 186 5.09 -9.16 -15.29
N PRO A 187 4.02 -9.23 -14.52
CA PRO A 187 3.06 -10.33 -14.60
C PRO A 187 2.62 -10.52 -16.07
N ASP A 188 2.36 -11.74 -16.46
CA ASP A 188 2.02 -12.11 -17.83
C ASP A 188 3.16 -12.00 -18.86
N THR A 189 4.40 -11.83 -18.43
CA THR A 189 5.52 -11.96 -19.35
C THR A 189 5.70 -13.42 -19.76
N PRO A 190 6.21 -13.67 -20.98
CA PRO A 190 6.50 -15.04 -21.41
C PRO A 190 7.42 -15.82 -20.46
N GLY A 191 8.34 -15.13 -19.80
CA GLY A 191 9.24 -15.73 -18.82
C GLY A 191 8.50 -16.19 -17.55
N GLU A 192 7.55 -15.42 -17.07
CA GLU A 192 6.75 -15.74 -15.90
C GLU A 192 5.69 -16.81 -16.21
N ILE A 193 4.99 -16.66 -17.33
CA ILE A 193 4.02 -17.66 -17.81
C ILE A 193 4.71 -18.99 -18.12
N GLY A 194 5.90 -18.96 -18.70
CA GLY A 194 6.67 -20.17 -19.02
C GLY A 194 7.07 -21.02 -17.81
N GLN A 195 7.08 -20.44 -16.61
CA GLN A 195 7.33 -21.18 -15.37
C GLN A 195 6.09 -21.86 -14.77
N HIS A 196 4.99 -21.65 -15.38
CA HIS A 196 3.67 -21.91 -14.84
C HIS A 196 3.29 -23.39 -14.82
N PHE A 197 3.68 -24.13 -15.84
CA PHE A 197 3.37 -25.54 -16.01
C PHE A 197 4.58 -26.43 -15.80
N GLY A 198 5.67 -25.87 -15.37
CA GLY A 198 6.90 -26.56 -15.20
C GLY A 198 7.60 -26.22 -13.91
N GLU A 199 8.78 -26.74 -13.81
CA GLU A 199 9.70 -26.41 -12.76
C GLU A 199 10.00 -24.91 -12.81
N VAL A 200 9.90 -24.23 -11.68
CA VAL A 200 10.42 -22.89 -11.55
C VAL A 200 11.93 -22.98 -11.72
N ARG A 201 12.39 -22.53 -12.86
CA ARG A 201 13.81 -22.52 -13.17
C ARG A 201 14.46 -21.37 -12.43
N ASP A 202 15.24 -21.73 -11.45
CA ASP A 202 16.00 -20.78 -10.66
C ASP A 202 17.42 -20.70 -11.18
N TRP A 203 17.78 -19.59 -11.80
CA TRP A 203 19.12 -19.36 -12.30
C TRP A 203 20.20 -19.45 -11.20
N ARG A 204 19.84 -19.16 -9.94
CA ARG A 204 20.74 -19.28 -8.78
C ARG A 204 21.07 -20.73 -8.47
N ARG A 205 20.20 -21.66 -8.82
CA ARG A 205 20.42 -23.10 -8.68
C ARG A 205 21.07 -23.72 -9.92
N GLY A 206 21.27 -22.95 -10.96
CA GLY A 206 21.81 -23.43 -12.23
C GLY A 206 20.76 -24.04 -13.17
N ASP A 207 19.48 -23.91 -12.88
CA ASP A 207 18.39 -24.48 -13.71
C ASP A 207 18.22 -23.73 -15.03
N ALA A 208 18.71 -22.50 -15.12
CA ALA A 208 18.66 -21.68 -16.32
C ALA A 208 19.84 -20.71 -16.38
N GLU A 209 20.25 -20.33 -17.59
CA GLU A 209 21.17 -19.22 -17.75
C GLU A 209 20.51 -17.91 -17.30
N PRO A 210 21.19 -17.08 -16.50
CA PRO A 210 20.65 -15.79 -16.06
C PRO A 210 20.69 -14.77 -17.20
N VAL A 211 19.52 -14.53 -17.79
CA VAL A 211 19.33 -13.54 -18.85
C VAL A 211 18.44 -12.44 -18.32
N PRO A 212 18.97 -11.21 -18.09
CA PRO A 212 18.18 -10.09 -17.60
C PRO A 212 16.94 -9.81 -18.45
N GLY A 213 15.79 -9.68 -17.80
CA GLY A 213 14.50 -9.45 -18.43
C GLY A 213 13.84 -10.69 -19.07
N LYS A 214 14.45 -11.88 -18.92
CA LYS A 214 13.90 -13.15 -19.44
C LYS A 214 13.81 -14.24 -18.37
N THR A 215 14.95 -14.68 -17.84
CA THR A 215 15.02 -15.73 -16.82
C THR A 215 15.30 -15.18 -15.42
N MET A 216 15.53 -13.90 -15.33
CA MET A 216 15.71 -13.14 -14.09
C MET A 216 15.17 -11.73 -14.28
N PHE A 217 15.08 -10.97 -13.18
CA PHE A 217 14.72 -9.56 -13.23
C PHE A 217 15.63 -8.80 -14.22
N ASN A 218 15.10 -7.72 -14.81
CA ASN A 218 15.86 -6.92 -15.74
C ASN A 218 16.89 -6.05 -14.99
N LEU A 219 18.07 -5.90 -15.58
CA LEU A 219 19.12 -5.01 -15.08
C LEU A 219 19.26 -3.82 -16.03
N LYS A 220 19.06 -2.62 -15.53
CA LYS A 220 19.12 -1.39 -16.30
C LYS A 220 19.97 -0.35 -15.61
N VAL A 221 20.91 0.24 -16.33
CA VAL A 221 21.65 1.42 -15.85
C VAL A 221 20.79 2.65 -16.08
N VAL A 222 20.59 3.44 -15.03
CA VAL A 222 19.91 4.72 -15.08
C VAL A 222 20.84 5.82 -14.61
N GLU A 223 20.83 6.94 -15.31
CA GLU A 223 21.49 8.14 -14.86
C GLU A 223 20.55 8.92 -13.95
N ARG A 224 21.04 9.32 -12.78
CA ARG A 224 20.30 10.06 -11.77
C ARG A 224 20.95 11.42 -11.55
N PRO A 225 20.45 12.47 -12.18
CA PRO A 225 20.91 13.83 -11.95
C PRO A 225 20.26 14.36 -10.66
N TYR A 226 20.73 13.92 -9.51
CA TYR A 226 20.17 14.30 -8.21
C TYR A 226 20.05 15.82 -7.98
N PRO A 227 20.99 16.67 -8.45
CA PRO A 227 20.85 18.12 -8.33
C PRO A 227 19.66 18.72 -9.10
N ASP A 228 19.14 18.00 -10.11
CA ASP A 228 18.08 18.49 -10.99
C ASP A 228 16.67 17.98 -10.61
N ILE A 229 16.52 17.26 -9.51
CA ILE A 229 15.22 16.68 -9.10
C ILE A 229 14.14 17.76 -8.97
N TYR A 230 14.46 18.92 -8.43
CA TYR A 230 13.50 20.03 -8.33
C TYR A 230 13.04 20.54 -9.70
N LYS A 231 13.96 20.69 -10.65
CA LYS A 231 13.62 21.09 -12.03
C LYS A 231 12.72 20.06 -12.69
N MET A 232 13.03 18.77 -12.49
CA MET A 232 12.22 17.67 -13.02
C MET A 232 10.84 17.60 -12.34
N TYR A 233 10.75 17.89 -11.05
CA TYR A 233 9.48 17.93 -10.31
C TYR A 233 8.55 19.05 -10.82
N SER A 234 9.11 20.18 -11.21
CA SER A 234 8.37 21.38 -11.62
C SER A 234 8.07 21.43 -13.13
N ALA A 235 8.22 20.31 -13.84
CA ALA A 235 7.98 20.22 -15.27
C ALA A 235 7.44 18.85 -15.70
N LEU A 236 6.63 18.84 -16.75
CA LEU A 236 6.20 17.60 -17.38
C LEU A 236 7.30 17.09 -18.32
N GLY A 237 7.87 15.93 -17.96
CA GLY A 237 8.93 15.32 -18.76
C GLY A 237 8.47 14.89 -20.16
N PRO A 238 9.40 14.83 -21.14
CA PRO A 238 9.07 14.59 -22.55
C PRO A 238 8.70 13.12 -22.85
N ASN A 239 8.81 12.23 -21.87
CA ASN A 239 8.50 10.82 -22.08
C ASN A 239 7.04 10.58 -22.48
N VAL A 240 6.11 11.40 -21.97
CA VAL A 240 4.67 11.29 -22.32
C VAL A 240 4.41 11.50 -23.82
N ALA A 241 5.28 12.21 -24.52
CA ALA A 241 5.19 12.45 -25.96
C ALA A 241 5.78 11.31 -26.80
N LYS A 242 6.52 10.39 -26.20
CA LYS A 242 7.14 9.26 -26.91
C LYS A 242 6.13 8.14 -27.15
N PRO A 243 6.34 7.31 -28.18
CA PRO A 243 5.59 6.05 -28.31
C PRO A 243 5.74 5.22 -27.02
N GLY A 244 4.61 4.80 -26.45
CA GLY A 244 4.61 4.05 -25.21
C GLY A 244 4.88 4.86 -23.94
N GLY A 245 4.92 6.18 -24.03
CA GLY A 245 5.25 7.05 -22.89
C GLY A 245 4.14 7.21 -21.86
N VAL A 246 2.89 6.96 -22.23
CA VAL A 246 1.72 6.88 -21.36
C VAL A 246 1.08 5.52 -21.54
N GLY A 247 0.55 4.96 -20.48
CA GLY A 247 -0.09 3.66 -20.59
C GLY A 247 -0.73 3.19 -19.30
N ALA A 248 -1.54 2.14 -19.45
CA ALA A 248 -2.19 1.47 -18.36
C ALA A 248 -2.50 0.02 -18.72
N LYS A 249 -2.38 -0.89 -17.76
CA LYS A 249 -2.71 -2.33 -17.88
C LYS A 249 -2.17 -3.00 -19.15
N GLY A 250 -0.89 -2.76 -19.46
CA GLY A 250 -0.23 -3.39 -20.61
C GLY A 250 -0.51 -2.73 -21.96
N VAL A 251 -1.34 -1.70 -22.00
CA VAL A 251 -1.57 -0.88 -23.20
C VAL A 251 -0.85 0.44 -23.07
N SER A 252 -0.19 0.89 -24.13
CA SER A 252 0.54 2.16 -24.12
C SER A 252 0.32 2.97 -25.39
N TRP A 253 0.46 4.29 -25.26
CA TRP A 253 0.26 5.25 -26.35
C TRP A 253 1.17 6.47 -26.22
N SER A 254 1.17 7.33 -27.22
CA SER A 254 1.86 8.62 -27.20
C SER A 254 0.85 9.75 -26.97
N CYS A 255 1.24 10.74 -26.18
CA CYS A 255 0.50 11.99 -25.98
C CYS A 255 1.30 13.19 -26.51
N ALA A 256 1.95 13.06 -27.68
CA ALA A 256 2.72 14.14 -28.29
C ALA A 256 1.89 15.40 -28.61
N PRO A 257 0.68 15.30 -29.20
CA PRO A 257 -0.17 16.48 -29.43
C PRO A 257 -0.56 17.19 -28.13
N GLU A 258 -0.93 16.44 -27.11
CA GLU A 258 -1.32 16.96 -25.79
C GLU A 258 -0.14 17.64 -25.10
N TYR A 259 1.05 17.09 -25.26
CA TYR A 259 2.28 17.68 -24.72
C TYR A 259 2.53 19.08 -25.29
N GLU A 260 2.36 19.28 -26.60
CA GLU A 260 2.50 20.59 -27.24
C GLU A 260 1.36 21.55 -26.84
N GLN A 261 0.13 21.06 -26.70
CA GLN A 261 -0.99 21.86 -26.19
C GLN A 261 -0.74 22.31 -24.74
N LEU A 262 -0.18 21.43 -23.90
CA LEU A 262 0.16 21.76 -22.51
C LEU A 262 1.28 22.82 -22.43
N LYS A 263 2.27 22.81 -23.34
CA LYS A 263 3.26 23.90 -23.44
C LYS A 263 2.59 25.25 -23.70
N ALA A 264 1.65 25.28 -24.63
CA ALA A 264 0.94 26.50 -24.97
C ALA A 264 0.05 26.99 -23.82
N ARG A 265 -0.55 26.08 -23.06
CA ARG A 265 -1.50 26.37 -22.00
C ARG A 265 -0.85 26.75 -20.67
N LEU A 266 0.14 25.97 -20.23
CA LEU A 266 0.81 26.16 -18.93
C LEU A 266 2.07 27.03 -19.01
N GLY A 267 2.54 27.30 -20.25
CA GLY A 267 3.84 27.87 -20.49
C GLY A 267 4.96 26.84 -20.35
N VAL A 268 6.16 27.26 -20.61
CA VAL A 268 7.35 26.42 -20.59
C VAL A 268 8.34 26.89 -19.52
N VAL A 269 9.16 25.96 -19.07
CA VAL A 269 10.31 26.27 -18.23
C VAL A 269 11.34 27.03 -19.07
N SER A 270 11.72 28.23 -18.63
CA SER A 270 12.68 29.11 -19.33
C SER A 270 14.10 29.00 -18.78
N GLU A 271 14.25 28.44 -17.56
CA GLU A 271 15.55 28.28 -16.95
C GLU A 271 16.37 27.20 -17.66
N PRO A 272 17.66 27.49 -17.99
CA PRO A 272 18.54 26.52 -18.62
C PRO A 272 18.68 25.23 -17.80
N GLY A 273 18.68 24.08 -18.44
CA GLY A 273 18.90 22.79 -17.81
C GLY A 273 17.99 21.68 -18.32
N VAL A 274 17.84 20.62 -17.52
CA VAL A 274 17.16 19.36 -17.92
C VAL A 274 15.68 19.52 -18.24
N SER A 275 15.04 20.57 -17.77
CA SER A 275 13.60 20.82 -17.98
C SER A 275 13.31 22.02 -18.91
N GLU A 276 14.34 22.63 -19.51
CA GLU A 276 14.17 23.77 -20.42
C GLU A 276 13.22 23.41 -21.59
N GLY A 277 12.25 24.29 -21.86
CA GLY A 277 11.26 24.10 -22.91
C GLY A 277 10.17 23.05 -22.64
N MET A 278 10.14 22.45 -21.47
CA MET A 278 9.08 21.52 -21.05
C MET A 278 7.87 22.28 -20.48
N PRO A 279 6.65 21.71 -20.55
CA PRO A 279 5.48 22.28 -19.87
C PRO A 279 5.76 22.49 -18.38
N ARG A 280 5.47 23.68 -17.88
CA ARG A 280 5.71 24.05 -16.49
C ARG A 280 4.60 23.55 -15.58
N ILE A 281 4.95 23.19 -14.36
CA ILE A 281 4.01 22.77 -13.31
C ILE A 281 4.29 23.62 -12.07
N ASP A 282 3.50 24.65 -11.85
CA ASP A 282 3.73 25.58 -10.73
C ASP A 282 2.99 25.16 -9.46
N ASN A 283 1.84 24.51 -9.60
CA ASN A 283 0.94 24.19 -8.50
C ASN A 283 0.10 22.92 -8.79
N ALA A 284 -0.69 22.51 -7.80
CA ALA A 284 -1.53 21.32 -7.90
C ALA A 284 -2.60 21.38 -9.01
N LYS A 285 -3.12 22.59 -9.31
CA LYS A 285 -4.11 22.75 -10.39
C LYS A 285 -3.50 22.47 -11.77
N ASP A 286 -2.26 22.89 -11.99
CA ASP A 286 -1.55 22.57 -13.23
C ASP A 286 -1.35 21.08 -13.39
N ALA A 287 -1.05 20.37 -12.30
CA ALA A 287 -0.98 18.91 -12.30
C ALA A 287 -2.34 18.26 -12.65
N CYS A 288 -3.45 18.79 -12.13
CA CYS A 288 -4.79 18.33 -12.48
C CYS A 288 -5.09 18.53 -13.97
N GLU A 289 -4.72 19.67 -14.54
CA GLU A 289 -4.89 19.95 -15.97
C GLU A 289 -4.08 18.99 -16.85
N ILE A 290 -2.87 18.64 -16.43
CA ILE A 290 -2.05 17.64 -17.11
C ILE A 290 -2.71 16.26 -17.03
N MET A 291 -3.20 15.86 -15.87
CA MET A 291 -3.89 14.59 -15.71
C MET A 291 -5.10 14.49 -16.63
N LEU A 292 -5.93 15.53 -16.71
CA LEU A 292 -7.09 15.58 -17.59
C LEU A 292 -6.70 15.53 -19.07
N ALA A 293 -5.63 16.22 -19.47
CA ALA A 293 -5.16 16.23 -20.84
C ALA A 293 -4.59 14.88 -21.31
N LEU A 294 -4.00 14.11 -20.40
CA LEU A 294 -3.32 12.84 -20.73
C LEU A 294 -4.18 11.59 -20.51
N SER A 295 -5.36 11.74 -19.91
CA SER A 295 -6.23 10.61 -19.53
C SER A 295 -7.26 10.28 -20.60
N PRO A 296 -7.45 8.99 -20.94
CA PRO A 296 -8.51 8.57 -21.86
C PRO A 296 -9.92 8.83 -21.33
N GLU A 297 -10.08 9.02 -20.04
CA GLU A 297 -11.37 9.32 -19.40
C GLU A 297 -11.83 10.77 -19.62
N SER A 298 -10.92 11.68 -19.90
CA SER A 298 -11.17 13.12 -20.01
C SER A 298 -10.70 13.73 -21.33
N ASN A 299 -10.02 12.97 -22.16
CA ASN A 299 -9.56 13.39 -23.47
C ASN A 299 -9.90 12.31 -24.51
N GLY A 300 -10.82 12.64 -25.41
CA GLY A 300 -11.36 11.69 -26.39
C GLY A 300 -10.31 11.23 -27.41
N ASP A 301 -9.39 12.09 -27.84
CA ASP A 301 -8.28 11.71 -28.71
C ASP A 301 -7.35 10.69 -28.06
N VAL A 302 -7.05 10.89 -26.77
CA VAL A 302 -6.30 9.93 -25.97
C VAL A 302 -7.12 8.64 -25.81
N GLY A 303 -8.42 8.76 -25.61
CA GLY A 303 -9.36 7.63 -25.56
C GLY A 303 -9.25 6.77 -26.83
N VAL A 304 -9.34 7.36 -28.01
CA VAL A 304 -9.22 6.64 -29.28
C VAL A 304 -7.87 5.93 -29.42
N ARG A 305 -6.77 6.59 -29.08
CA ARG A 305 -5.43 5.97 -29.14
C ARG A 305 -5.28 4.80 -28.16
N SER A 306 -5.81 4.94 -26.95
CA SER A 306 -5.74 3.89 -25.94
C SER A 306 -6.53 2.64 -26.33
N TRP A 307 -7.76 2.82 -26.84
CA TRP A 307 -8.57 1.73 -27.35
C TRP A 307 -7.99 1.07 -28.59
N ALA A 308 -7.41 1.85 -29.52
CA ALA A 308 -6.70 1.31 -30.67
C ALA A 308 -5.48 0.44 -30.25
N GLY A 309 -4.79 0.84 -29.18
CA GLY A 309 -3.73 0.03 -28.59
C GLY A 309 -4.25 -1.31 -28.08
N LEU A 310 -5.39 -1.31 -27.38
CA LEU A 310 -6.01 -2.53 -26.87
C LEU A 310 -6.56 -3.41 -28.00
N GLU A 311 -7.16 -2.83 -29.04
CA GLU A 311 -7.56 -3.57 -30.25
C GLU A 311 -6.38 -4.31 -30.88
N LYS A 312 -5.26 -3.60 -31.04
CA LYS A 312 -4.03 -4.20 -31.60
C LYS A 312 -3.51 -5.35 -30.75
N GLN A 313 -3.58 -5.21 -29.43
CA GLN A 313 -3.08 -6.22 -28.50
C GLN A 313 -3.98 -7.45 -28.46
N THR A 314 -5.30 -7.27 -28.47
CA THR A 314 -6.28 -8.33 -28.24
C THR A 314 -6.90 -8.91 -29.49
N GLY A 315 -6.84 -8.17 -30.62
CA GLY A 315 -7.54 -8.53 -31.87
C GLY A 315 -9.06 -8.27 -31.85
N PHE A 316 -9.61 -7.72 -30.78
CA PHE A 316 -11.03 -7.39 -30.66
C PHE A 316 -11.33 -5.99 -31.20
N LYS A 317 -12.49 -5.78 -31.79
CA LYS A 317 -12.96 -4.45 -32.22
C LYS A 317 -13.52 -3.70 -31.01
N LEU A 318 -12.88 -2.62 -30.62
CA LEU A 318 -13.17 -1.85 -29.40
C LEU A 318 -13.29 -0.34 -29.63
N ASN A 319 -12.81 0.17 -30.76
CA ASN A 319 -12.73 1.61 -31.04
C ASN A 319 -14.10 2.30 -31.16
N ASP A 320 -15.18 1.56 -31.38
CA ASP A 320 -16.54 2.08 -31.33
C ASP A 320 -16.90 2.65 -29.92
N LEU A 321 -16.17 2.25 -28.89
CA LEU A 321 -16.35 2.73 -27.51
C LEU A 321 -15.79 4.14 -27.29
N SER A 322 -14.81 4.57 -28.08
CA SER A 322 -14.13 5.86 -27.89
C SER A 322 -14.36 6.87 -29.01
N ARG A 323 -14.54 6.43 -30.27
CA ARG A 323 -14.74 7.33 -31.42
C ARG A 323 -15.84 8.38 -31.24
N PRO A 324 -16.98 8.07 -30.61
CA PRO A 324 -18.05 9.07 -30.47
C PRO A 324 -17.72 10.25 -29.57
N VAL A 325 -16.70 10.12 -28.73
CA VAL A 325 -16.25 11.16 -27.81
C VAL A 325 -14.88 11.73 -28.19
N GLN A 326 -14.38 11.39 -29.40
CA GLN A 326 -13.05 11.76 -29.85
C GLN A 326 -12.76 13.26 -29.73
N ASP A 327 -13.71 14.10 -30.12
CA ASP A 327 -13.56 15.56 -30.14
C ASP A 327 -13.82 16.23 -28.78
N GLN A 328 -14.07 15.44 -27.73
CA GLN A 328 -14.36 15.96 -26.41
C GLN A 328 -13.11 15.99 -25.54
N HIS A 329 -12.89 17.13 -24.91
CA HIS A 329 -11.76 17.37 -24.00
C HIS A 329 -12.29 18.06 -22.76
N LEU A 330 -11.93 17.57 -21.59
CA LEU A 330 -12.29 18.17 -20.31
C LEU A 330 -11.13 18.94 -19.72
N THR A 331 -11.43 20.13 -19.25
CA THR A 331 -10.52 20.97 -18.47
C THR A 331 -10.95 20.95 -17.00
N PHE A 332 -10.09 21.42 -16.12
CA PHE A 332 -10.44 21.55 -14.72
C PHE A 332 -11.62 22.51 -14.49
N GLU A 333 -11.73 23.53 -15.34
CA GLU A 333 -12.87 24.46 -15.32
C GLU A 333 -14.18 23.76 -15.70
N ASP A 334 -14.18 22.91 -16.73
CA ASP A 334 -15.37 22.19 -17.16
C ASP A 334 -15.94 21.30 -16.06
N ILE A 335 -15.06 20.55 -15.39
CA ILE A 335 -15.49 19.65 -14.30
C ILE A 335 -15.87 20.40 -13.03
N THR A 336 -15.35 21.60 -12.82
CA THR A 336 -15.73 22.48 -11.71
C THR A 336 -17.10 23.12 -11.95
N ALA A 337 -17.40 23.50 -13.20
CA ALA A 337 -18.64 24.18 -13.54
C ALA A 337 -19.88 23.29 -13.42
N ARG A 338 -19.73 21.98 -13.62
CA ARG A 338 -20.86 21.02 -13.55
C ARG A 338 -20.35 19.59 -13.29
N PRO A 339 -21.20 18.73 -12.70
CA PRO A 339 -20.91 17.30 -12.59
C PRO A 339 -20.62 16.71 -13.98
N THR A 340 -19.45 16.11 -14.16
CA THR A 340 -18.99 15.62 -15.46
C THR A 340 -18.64 14.15 -15.38
N LYS A 341 -19.18 13.39 -16.35
CA LYS A 341 -18.82 11.97 -16.52
C LYS A 341 -17.52 11.86 -17.29
N GLY A 342 -16.70 10.91 -16.93
CA GLY A 342 -15.59 10.45 -17.76
C GLY A 342 -16.11 9.84 -19.07
N PHE A 343 -15.30 9.87 -20.11
CA PHE A 343 -15.75 9.42 -21.44
C PHE A 343 -15.69 7.91 -21.56
N THR A 344 -14.48 7.36 -21.54
CA THR A 344 -14.23 5.92 -21.64
C THR A 344 -12.77 5.62 -21.38
N SER A 345 -12.48 4.39 -20.97
CA SER A 345 -11.11 3.97 -20.69
C SER A 345 -10.95 2.46 -20.89
N PRO A 346 -9.81 2.00 -21.43
CA PRO A 346 -9.48 0.57 -21.47
C PRO A 346 -9.35 -0.08 -20.09
N ASN A 347 -9.21 0.72 -19.06
CA ASN A 347 -9.03 0.27 -17.69
C ASN A 347 -10.32 0.17 -16.91
N TRP A 348 -11.37 0.79 -17.40
CA TRP A 348 -12.52 1.09 -16.57
C TRP A 348 -13.81 1.00 -17.35
N SER A 349 -14.83 0.50 -16.68
CA SER A 349 -16.17 0.30 -17.17
C SER A 349 -17.17 0.97 -16.22
N GLY A 350 -18.40 1.17 -16.65
CA GLY A 350 -19.44 1.91 -15.93
C GLY A 350 -19.73 3.27 -16.55
N ILE A 351 -19.03 3.62 -17.62
CA ILE A 351 -19.30 4.81 -18.43
C ILE A 351 -20.41 4.50 -19.44
N GLU A 352 -21.33 5.44 -19.60
CA GLU A 352 -22.34 5.39 -20.63
C GLU A 352 -21.79 5.96 -21.93
N VAL A 353 -21.79 5.15 -22.98
CA VAL A 353 -21.43 5.55 -24.35
C VAL A 353 -22.60 5.17 -25.27
N HIS A 354 -23.17 6.14 -25.97
CA HIS A 354 -24.31 5.93 -26.86
C HIS A 354 -25.50 5.19 -26.24
N GLY A 355 -25.85 5.57 -25.00
CA GLY A 355 -26.94 4.91 -24.28
C GLY A 355 -26.64 3.51 -23.76
N ARG A 356 -25.38 3.08 -23.83
CA ARG A 356 -24.91 1.83 -23.22
C ARG A 356 -24.05 2.13 -22.01
N THR A 357 -24.39 1.50 -20.91
CA THR A 357 -23.59 1.56 -19.67
C THR A 357 -22.66 0.36 -19.61
N TYR A 358 -21.39 0.61 -19.32
CA TYR A 358 -20.38 -0.41 -19.12
C TYR A 358 -20.09 -0.58 -17.64
N ALA A 359 -20.57 -1.68 -17.08
CA ALA A 359 -20.26 -2.06 -15.70
C ALA A 359 -18.83 -2.63 -15.59
N PRO A 360 -18.24 -2.69 -14.40
CA PRO A 360 -16.99 -3.41 -14.18
C PRO A 360 -17.04 -4.81 -14.79
N PHE A 361 -15.97 -5.21 -15.49
CA PHE A 361 -15.84 -6.47 -16.21
C PHE A 361 -16.77 -6.67 -17.43
N GLU A 362 -17.62 -5.71 -17.77
CA GLU A 362 -18.47 -5.83 -18.95
C GLU A 362 -17.63 -5.99 -20.24
N LEU A 363 -16.50 -5.30 -20.30
CA LEU A 363 -15.54 -5.44 -21.37
C LEU A 363 -15.07 -6.88 -21.55
N ASN A 364 -14.82 -7.59 -20.44
CA ASN A 364 -14.42 -8.99 -20.47
C ASN A 364 -15.59 -9.91 -20.84
N VAL A 365 -16.79 -9.62 -20.37
CA VAL A 365 -17.97 -10.46 -20.56
C VAL A 365 -18.63 -10.23 -21.94
N GLN A 366 -18.89 -8.97 -22.32
CA GLN A 366 -19.57 -8.65 -23.58
C GLN A 366 -18.64 -8.58 -24.78
N ARG A 367 -17.45 -8.04 -24.57
CA ARG A 367 -16.47 -7.86 -25.66
C ARG A 367 -15.43 -8.97 -25.67
N LEU A 368 -15.50 -9.90 -24.73
CA LEU A 368 -14.62 -11.07 -24.61
C LEU A 368 -13.13 -10.71 -24.52
N VAL A 369 -12.80 -9.50 -24.04
CA VAL A 369 -11.43 -9.14 -23.73
C VAL A 369 -10.91 -10.03 -22.61
N PRO A 370 -9.77 -10.70 -22.76
CA PRO A 370 -9.25 -11.59 -21.74
C PRO A 370 -9.00 -10.88 -20.41
N PHE A 371 -9.29 -11.55 -19.31
CA PHE A 371 -8.83 -11.11 -17.99
C PHE A 371 -7.30 -11.21 -17.92
N HIS A 372 -6.69 -10.39 -17.09
CA HIS A 372 -5.26 -10.47 -16.79
C HIS A 372 -4.96 -11.65 -15.85
N THR A 373 -5.31 -12.82 -16.30
CA THR A 373 -5.06 -14.10 -15.63
C THR A 373 -4.37 -15.02 -16.62
N LEU A 374 -3.78 -16.08 -16.14
CA LEU A 374 -3.07 -17.04 -16.95
C LEU A 374 -3.89 -17.58 -18.13
N THR A 375 -5.16 -17.91 -17.90
CA THR A 375 -6.06 -18.44 -18.93
C THR A 375 -6.89 -17.36 -19.63
N GLY A 376 -6.76 -16.10 -19.24
CA GLY A 376 -7.63 -15.02 -19.68
C GLY A 376 -9.06 -15.09 -19.12
N ARG A 377 -9.32 -15.97 -18.16
CA ARG A 377 -10.64 -16.18 -17.55
C ARG A 377 -10.59 -16.00 -16.04
N GLN A 378 -11.74 -15.77 -15.42
CA GLN A 378 -11.87 -15.88 -13.97
C GLN A 378 -11.76 -17.37 -13.56
N HIS A 379 -11.08 -17.60 -12.44
CA HIS A 379 -10.82 -18.96 -11.95
C HIS A 379 -11.53 -19.21 -10.63
N PHE A 380 -12.27 -20.30 -10.56
CA PHE A 380 -12.70 -20.91 -9.31
C PHE A 380 -11.76 -22.02 -8.86
N TYR A 381 -11.00 -22.58 -9.79
CA TYR A 381 -9.99 -23.59 -9.56
C TYR A 381 -8.68 -23.16 -10.21
N MET A 382 -7.61 -23.19 -9.42
CA MET A 382 -6.26 -22.84 -9.87
C MET A 382 -5.48 -24.12 -10.16
N ASP A 383 -5.42 -24.50 -11.43
CA ASP A 383 -4.70 -25.70 -11.88
C ASP A 383 -3.20 -25.41 -12.05
N HIS A 384 -2.56 -25.14 -10.93
CA HIS A 384 -1.14 -24.94 -10.84
C HIS A 384 -0.54 -26.02 -9.93
N GLU A 385 0.55 -26.63 -10.32
CA GLU A 385 1.15 -27.75 -9.61
C GLU A 385 1.42 -27.44 -8.12
N TRP A 386 2.01 -26.31 -7.83
CA TRP A 386 2.26 -25.90 -6.46
C TRP A 386 0.99 -25.61 -5.67
N MET A 387 0.01 -25.00 -6.30
CA MET A 387 -1.28 -24.75 -5.65
C MET A 387 -1.98 -26.07 -5.31
N ARG A 388 -1.91 -27.07 -6.20
CA ARG A 388 -2.43 -28.41 -5.95
C ARG A 388 -1.65 -29.11 -4.84
N GLY A 389 -0.32 -29.08 -4.91
CA GLY A 389 0.56 -29.69 -3.91
C GLY A 389 0.38 -29.09 -2.52
N LEU A 390 0.11 -27.80 -2.41
CA LEU A 390 -0.16 -27.11 -1.15
C LEU A 390 -1.64 -27.15 -0.74
N GLY A 391 -2.52 -27.74 -1.55
CA GLY A 391 -3.94 -27.88 -1.27
C GLY A 391 -4.72 -26.56 -1.30
N GLU A 392 -4.29 -25.60 -2.13
CA GLU A 392 -4.89 -24.27 -2.25
C GLU A 392 -5.45 -23.98 -3.65
N SER A 393 -5.64 -24.99 -4.47
CA SER A 393 -6.27 -24.85 -5.80
C SER A 393 -7.73 -24.40 -5.75
N LEU A 394 -8.42 -24.66 -4.67
CA LEU A 394 -9.77 -24.18 -4.37
C LEU A 394 -9.78 -23.44 -3.05
N PRO A 395 -10.63 -22.42 -2.88
CA PRO A 395 -10.94 -21.89 -1.58
C PRO A 395 -11.57 -22.98 -0.71
N VAL A 396 -10.87 -23.39 0.34
CA VAL A 396 -11.33 -24.41 1.28
C VAL A 396 -11.21 -23.87 2.70
N TYR A 397 -12.09 -24.32 3.57
CA TYR A 397 -11.97 -24.00 4.99
C TYR A 397 -10.67 -24.59 5.55
N ARG A 398 -9.95 -23.74 6.26
CA ARG A 398 -8.82 -24.14 7.10
C ARG A 398 -8.97 -23.55 8.49
N PRO A 399 -8.55 -24.25 9.54
CA PRO A 399 -8.57 -23.67 10.87
C PRO A 399 -7.67 -22.44 10.94
N PRO A 400 -7.98 -21.47 11.80
CA PRO A 400 -7.13 -20.31 12.04
C PRO A 400 -5.70 -20.70 12.40
N LEU A 401 -4.73 -19.99 11.83
CA LEU A 401 -3.31 -20.30 12.07
C LEU A 401 -2.87 -20.03 13.52
N SER A 402 -3.54 -19.12 14.20
CA SER A 402 -3.26 -18.78 15.59
C SER A 402 -3.81 -19.78 16.61
N LEU A 403 -4.53 -20.81 16.18
CA LEU A 403 -5.10 -21.81 17.10
C LEU A 403 -4.02 -22.51 17.92
N ALA A 404 -2.88 -22.84 17.29
CA ALA A 404 -1.73 -23.40 17.99
C ALA A 404 -1.14 -22.42 19.02
N ALA A 405 -1.09 -21.13 18.66
CA ALA A 405 -0.61 -20.07 19.55
C ALA A 405 -1.49 -19.90 20.80
N ILE A 406 -2.79 -20.12 20.69
CA ILE A 406 -3.70 -20.11 21.85
C ILE A 406 -3.40 -21.28 22.79
N GLY A 407 -3.06 -22.44 22.26
CA GLY A 407 -2.60 -23.56 23.07
C GLY A 407 -1.34 -23.21 23.88
N GLU A 408 -0.42 -22.46 23.31
CA GLU A 408 0.77 -21.94 24.00
C GLU A 408 0.42 -20.88 25.04
N ILE A 409 -0.49 -19.96 24.73
CA ILE A 409 -0.99 -18.94 25.68
C ILE A 409 -1.72 -19.58 26.85
N SER A 410 -2.39 -20.69 26.63
CA SER A 410 -3.08 -21.44 27.69
C SER A 410 -2.15 -22.17 28.63
N GLY A 411 -0.85 -22.16 28.38
CA GLY A 411 0.17 -22.77 29.22
C GLY A 411 0.49 -21.95 30.47
N PRO A 412 1.50 -22.35 31.23
CA PRO A 412 1.83 -21.74 32.53
C PRO A 412 2.27 -20.27 32.47
N ARG A 413 2.50 -19.73 31.26
CA ARG A 413 2.99 -18.36 31.08
C ARG A 413 1.91 -17.30 31.30
N ILE A 414 0.65 -17.62 30.96
CA ILE A 414 -0.50 -16.73 31.18
C ILE A 414 -1.59 -17.56 31.86
N PRO A 415 -1.66 -17.53 33.21
CA PRO A 415 -2.68 -18.28 33.93
C PRO A 415 -4.07 -17.85 33.47
N ARG A 416 -4.85 -18.81 33.00
CA ARG A 416 -6.24 -18.61 32.67
C ARG A 416 -7.14 -18.86 33.86
N THR A 417 -8.26 -18.14 33.86
CA THR A 417 -9.33 -18.35 34.83
C THR A 417 -10.51 -19.02 34.14
N ASP A 418 -11.39 -19.61 34.92
CA ASP A 418 -12.62 -20.23 34.43
C ASP A 418 -13.58 -19.22 33.75
N LYS A 419 -13.33 -17.93 33.94
CA LYS A 419 -14.11 -16.82 33.37
C LYS A 419 -13.51 -16.22 32.09
N ASP A 420 -12.36 -16.71 31.66
CA ASP A 420 -11.74 -16.24 30.43
C ASP A 420 -12.46 -16.84 29.22
N LEU A 421 -12.81 -15.99 28.27
CA LEU A 421 -13.43 -16.40 27.01
C LEU A 421 -12.37 -16.57 25.93
N VAL A 422 -12.35 -17.73 25.27
CA VAL A 422 -11.54 -17.93 24.06
C VAL A 422 -12.45 -17.79 22.86
N LEU A 423 -12.26 -16.73 22.09
CA LEU A 423 -13.16 -16.34 21.02
C LEU A 423 -12.41 -16.18 19.70
N ASN A 424 -13.07 -16.54 18.61
CA ASN A 424 -12.58 -16.23 17.27
C ASN A 424 -12.71 -14.72 17.03
N PHE A 425 -11.60 -14.10 16.65
CA PHE A 425 -11.48 -12.66 16.51
C PHE A 425 -11.74 -12.20 15.07
N LEU A 426 -12.62 -11.23 14.93
CA LEU A 426 -12.96 -10.58 13.67
C LEU A 426 -12.69 -9.08 13.76
N SER A 427 -12.34 -8.46 12.64
CA SER A 427 -12.07 -7.01 12.58
C SER A 427 -12.87 -6.34 11.45
N PRO A 428 -14.17 -6.10 11.64
CA PRO A 428 -15.03 -5.43 10.66
C PRO A 428 -14.77 -3.94 10.60
N HIS A 429 -15.26 -3.30 9.53
CA HIS A 429 -15.29 -1.84 9.42
C HIS A 429 -16.28 -1.23 10.42
N SER A 430 -15.92 -0.07 10.98
CA SER A 430 -16.87 0.77 11.71
C SER A 430 -17.79 1.49 10.74
N LYS A 431 -19.05 1.66 11.10
CA LYS A 431 -19.97 2.51 10.32
C LYS A 431 -19.78 4.01 10.61
N TRP A 432 -19.02 4.36 11.64
CA TRP A 432 -18.84 5.72 12.12
C TRP A 432 -17.51 6.34 11.74
N SER A 433 -16.67 5.61 11.01
CA SER A 433 -15.36 6.07 10.59
C SER A 433 -14.97 5.48 9.24
N ILE A 434 -14.09 6.16 8.52
CA ILE A 434 -13.45 5.66 7.31
C ILE A 434 -12.02 5.27 7.69
N HIS A 435 -11.80 3.98 7.92
CA HIS A 435 -10.60 3.53 8.61
C HIS A 435 -10.42 4.31 9.91
N SER A 436 -9.29 4.97 10.14
CA SER A 436 -9.08 5.83 11.31
C SER A 436 -9.55 7.29 11.14
N SER A 437 -9.93 7.69 9.92
CA SER A 437 -10.48 9.04 9.70
C SER A 437 -11.82 9.19 10.42
N TYR A 438 -12.02 10.33 11.04
CA TYR A 438 -13.14 10.69 11.90
C TYR A 438 -13.19 9.99 13.27
N SER A 439 -12.22 9.12 13.62
CA SER A 439 -12.17 8.49 14.93
C SER A 439 -11.91 9.47 16.08
N ASP A 440 -11.39 10.64 15.78
CA ASP A 440 -11.14 11.78 16.68
C ASP A 440 -12.25 12.85 16.61
N ASN A 441 -13.22 12.72 15.69
CA ASN A 441 -14.34 13.64 15.61
C ASN A 441 -15.29 13.43 16.79
N HIS A 442 -15.61 14.51 17.50
CA HIS A 442 -16.42 14.49 18.73
C HIS A 442 -17.78 13.83 18.51
N ILE A 443 -18.51 14.24 17.47
CA ILE A 443 -19.85 13.71 17.16
C ILE A 443 -19.78 12.21 16.83
N MET A 444 -18.78 11.80 16.03
CA MET A 444 -18.62 10.39 15.71
C MET A 444 -18.26 9.54 16.93
N ARG A 445 -17.49 10.09 17.86
CA ARG A 445 -17.17 9.42 19.12
C ARG A 445 -18.39 9.26 20.02
N GLU A 446 -19.25 10.25 20.09
CA GLU A 446 -20.51 10.13 20.84
C GLU A 446 -21.40 9.02 20.24
N LEU A 447 -21.50 8.95 18.90
CA LEU A 447 -22.26 7.93 18.20
C LEU A 447 -21.67 6.52 18.35
N SER A 448 -20.38 6.39 18.57
CA SER A 448 -19.63 5.15 18.69
C SER A 448 -19.16 4.82 20.13
N ARG A 449 -19.86 5.25 21.15
CA ARG A 449 -19.55 5.05 22.57
C ARG A 449 -18.18 5.58 23.02
N GLY A 450 -17.56 6.46 22.26
CA GLY A 450 -16.37 7.22 22.65
C GLY A 450 -15.03 6.51 22.54
N GLY A 451 -14.92 5.32 21.98
CA GLY A 451 -13.60 4.70 21.87
C GLY A 451 -13.58 3.23 21.48
N GLY A 452 -12.56 2.54 21.93
CA GLY A 452 -12.35 1.14 21.66
C GLY A 452 -13.46 0.24 22.21
N GLU A 453 -14.06 -0.56 21.37
CA GLU A 453 -15.16 -1.45 21.68
C GLU A 453 -14.75 -2.90 21.43
N ILE A 454 -15.16 -3.80 22.34
CA ILE A 454 -15.02 -5.25 22.19
C ILE A 454 -16.44 -5.83 22.22
N TRP A 455 -16.89 -6.33 21.09
CA TRP A 455 -18.24 -6.84 20.94
C TRP A 455 -18.32 -8.32 21.35
N LEU A 456 -19.29 -8.65 22.17
CA LEU A 456 -19.50 -9.99 22.71
C LEU A 456 -20.95 -10.45 22.55
N ASN A 457 -21.13 -11.75 22.36
CA ASN A 457 -22.44 -12.37 22.46
C ASN A 457 -22.96 -12.30 23.92
N ASN A 458 -24.27 -12.23 24.08
CA ASN A 458 -24.91 -12.14 25.41
C ASN A 458 -24.61 -13.35 26.29
N ASP A 459 -24.65 -14.55 25.72
CA ASP A 459 -24.45 -15.78 26.48
C ASP A 459 -22.98 -15.94 26.88
N ASP A 460 -22.05 -15.60 25.96
CA ASP A 460 -20.61 -15.56 26.26
C ASP A 460 -20.32 -14.56 27.38
N ALA A 461 -20.84 -13.35 27.28
CA ALA A 461 -20.66 -12.31 28.29
C ALA A 461 -21.19 -12.75 29.67
N ALA A 462 -22.40 -13.32 29.70
CA ALA A 462 -23.02 -13.81 30.93
C ALA A 462 -22.19 -14.92 31.59
N SER A 463 -21.64 -15.85 30.81
CA SER A 463 -20.82 -16.95 31.32
C SER A 463 -19.54 -16.46 32.00
N ALA A 464 -18.98 -15.35 31.55
CA ALA A 464 -17.78 -14.72 32.07
C ALA A 464 -18.07 -13.62 33.14
N GLY A 465 -19.34 -13.34 33.41
CA GLY A 465 -19.74 -12.27 34.35
C GLY A 465 -19.43 -10.86 33.83
N ILE A 466 -19.48 -10.68 32.50
CA ILE A 466 -19.23 -9.42 31.80
C ILE A 466 -20.57 -8.72 31.58
N ALA A 467 -20.68 -7.49 32.00
CA ALA A 467 -21.80 -6.60 31.72
C ALA A 467 -21.47 -5.66 30.54
N ASP A 468 -22.52 -5.12 29.90
CA ASP A 468 -22.32 -4.08 28.89
C ASP A 468 -21.57 -2.89 29.52
N ASN A 469 -20.62 -2.34 28.76
CA ASN A 469 -19.75 -1.24 29.18
C ASN A 469 -18.66 -1.58 30.22
N ASP A 470 -18.49 -2.83 30.61
CA ASP A 470 -17.33 -3.24 31.43
C ASP A 470 -16.02 -3.02 30.67
N TRP A 471 -14.93 -2.73 31.35
CA TRP A 471 -13.60 -2.74 30.77
C TRP A 471 -13.10 -4.17 30.57
N LEU A 472 -12.61 -4.43 29.36
CA LEU A 472 -12.09 -5.72 28.94
C LEU A 472 -10.66 -5.61 28.48
N GLU A 473 -9.91 -6.65 28.72
CA GLU A 473 -8.62 -6.94 28.13
C GLU A 473 -8.81 -8.08 27.12
N CYS A 474 -8.43 -7.82 25.89
CA CYS A 474 -8.45 -8.78 24.79
C CYS A 474 -7.01 -9.03 24.36
N PHE A 475 -6.52 -10.26 24.44
CA PHE A 475 -5.11 -10.55 24.22
C PHE A 475 -4.87 -11.91 23.57
N ASN A 476 -3.69 -12.05 22.99
CA ASN A 476 -3.10 -13.30 22.50
C ASN A 476 -1.57 -13.20 22.53
N ALA A 477 -0.85 -14.15 21.91
CA ALA A 477 0.61 -14.14 21.87
C ALA A 477 1.21 -12.93 21.14
N ASN A 478 0.42 -12.19 20.35
CA ASN A 478 0.90 -11.04 19.59
C ASN A 478 0.85 -9.73 20.38
N GLY A 479 -0.13 -9.58 21.27
CA GLY A 479 -0.32 -8.36 22.04
C GLY A 479 -1.67 -8.27 22.72
N VAL A 480 -2.03 -7.06 23.14
CA VAL A 480 -3.27 -6.77 23.88
C VAL A 480 -4.00 -5.57 23.29
N PHE A 481 -5.31 -5.62 23.41
CA PHE A 481 -6.21 -4.50 23.16
C PHE A 481 -7.13 -4.31 24.37
N MET A 482 -7.24 -3.07 24.85
CA MET A 482 -8.15 -2.68 25.91
C MET A 482 -9.35 -1.94 25.34
N GLY A 483 -10.54 -2.34 25.73
CA GLY A 483 -11.76 -1.70 25.26
C GLY A 483 -12.95 -1.93 26.17
N ARG A 484 -14.07 -1.29 25.85
CA ARG A 484 -15.33 -1.47 26.59
C ARG A 484 -16.17 -2.56 25.96
N ALA A 485 -16.81 -3.36 26.77
CA ALA A 485 -17.72 -4.40 26.32
C ALA A 485 -18.94 -3.80 25.62
N VAL A 486 -19.27 -4.33 24.46
CA VAL A 486 -20.58 -4.16 23.82
C VAL A 486 -21.26 -5.51 23.77
N VAL A 487 -22.19 -5.74 24.70
CA VAL A 487 -22.90 -7.01 24.81
C VAL A 487 -24.11 -6.98 23.90
N SER A 488 -24.19 -7.89 22.94
CA SER A 488 -25.22 -7.84 21.90
C SER A 488 -25.50 -9.20 21.27
N HIS A 489 -26.78 -9.47 21.01
CA HIS A 489 -27.23 -10.62 20.20
C HIS A 489 -26.81 -10.56 18.73
N ARG A 490 -26.23 -9.44 18.27
CA ARG A 490 -25.73 -9.30 16.89
C ARG A 490 -24.46 -10.11 16.64
N ILE A 491 -23.77 -10.54 17.69
CA ILE A 491 -22.55 -11.33 17.59
C ILE A 491 -22.88 -12.78 17.85
N PRO A 492 -22.50 -13.70 16.94
CA PRO A 492 -22.66 -15.13 17.18
C PRO A 492 -21.85 -15.60 18.39
N HIS A 493 -22.34 -16.63 19.06
CA HIS A 493 -21.62 -17.32 20.13
C HIS A 493 -20.23 -17.78 19.69
N GLY A 494 -19.24 -17.67 20.56
CA GLY A 494 -17.84 -18.02 20.30
C GLY A 494 -17.08 -17.03 19.41
N LYS A 495 -17.66 -15.87 19.12
CA LYS A 495 -17.06 -14.81 18.30
C LYS A 495 -16.93 -13.52 19.07
N THR A 496 -15.90 -12.76 18.70
CA THR A 496 -15.74 -11.36 19.12
C THR A 496 -15.30 -10.52 17.94
N TYR A 497 -15.62 -9.24 17.94
CA TYR A 497 -14.99 -8.33 17.01
C TYR A 497 -14.60 -7.00 17.64
N ILE A 498 -13.56 -6.42 17.07
CA ILE A 498 -13.08 -5.08 17.35
C ILE A 498 -13.05 -4.36 16.00
N HIS A 499 -13.64 -3.19 15.91
CA HIS A 499 -13.60 -2.41 14.67
C HIS A 499 -12.16 -2.14 14.28
N HIS A 500 -11.84 -2.36 12.98
CA HIS A 500 -10.49 -2.10 12.49
C HIS A 500 -10.22 -0.60 12.44
N ALA A 501 -8.93 -0.27 12.38
CA ALA A 501 -8.45 1.09 12.15
C ALA A 501 -8.78 2.09 13.27
N GLN A 502 -8.89 1.63 14.49
CA GLN A 502 -8.96 2.53 15.64
C GLN A 502 -7.59 3.11 15.95
N GLU A 503 -7.57 4.35 16.43
CA GLU A 503 -6.34 4.96 16.92
C GLU A 503 -5.88 4.30 18.21
N ARG A 504 -4.58 4.26 18.36
CA ARG A 504 -3.97 3.94 19.61
C ARG A 504 -4.07 5.14 20.54
N THR A 505 -5.04 5.16 21.39
CA THR A 505 -5.34 6.32 22.26
C THR A 505 -4.52 6.34 23.54
N VAL A 506 -3.81 5.29 23.83
CA VAL A 506 -3.07 5.10 25.07
C VAL A 506 -1.63 4.75 24.77
N ASN A 507 -0.71 5.29 25.56
CA ASN A 507 0.72 5.06 25.47
C ASN A 507 1.40 5.80 24.31
N VAL A 508 1.61 7.06 24.53
CA VAL A 508 2.50 7.87 23.69
C VAL A 508 3.94 7.47 24.03
N PRO A 509 4.78 7.14 23.04
CA PRO A 509 6.19 6.85 23.29
C PRO A 509 6.86 7.94 24.09
N LEU A 510 7.72 7.55 25.03
CA LEU A 510 8.43 8.47 25.92
C LEU A 510 7.56 9.31 26.88
N SER A 511 6.26 9.05 26.95
CA SER A 511 5.39 9.70 27.92
C SER A 511 5.36 8.90 29.24
N PRO A 512 5.80 9.47 30.34
CA PRO A 512 5.71 8.82 31.64
C PRO A 512 4.28 8.68 32.16
N LEU A 513 3.33 9.40 31.53
CA LEU A 513 1.92 9.40 31.91
C LEU A 513 1.10 8.37 31.13
N SER A 514 1.63 7.82 30.05
CA SER A 514 0.91 6.81 29.28
C SER A 514 0.88 5.51 30.06
N GLY A 515 -0.31 4.96 30.21
CA GLY A 515 -0.49 3.66 30.82
C GLY A 515 0.16 2.53 30.02
N THR A 516 0.27 1.39 30.63
CA THR A 516 0.80 0.17 30.00
C THR A 516 -0.27 -0.59 29.21
N ARG A 517 -1.49 -0.08 29.21
CA ARG A 517 -2.68 -0.66 28.58
C ARG A 517 -3.10 0.15 27.38
N GLY A 518 -3.66 -0.47 26.37
CA GLY A 518 -4.09 0.18 25.14
C GLY A 518 -4.06 -0.78 23.98
N GLY A 519 -3.28 -0.46 22.98
CA GLY A 519 -3.19 -1.25 21.77
C GLY A 519 -4.21 -0.85 20.71
N THR A 520 -4.18 -1.58 19.61
CA THR A 520 -5.15 -1.52 18.52
C THR A 520 -5.60 -2.93 18.17
N HIS A 521 -6.60 -3.07 17.32
CA HIS A 521 -6.98 -4.38 16.79
C HIS A 521 -5.78 -5.11 16.14
N ASN A 522 -4.86 -4.37 15.52
CA ASN A 522 -3.65 -4.93 14.92
C ASN A 522 -2.55 -5.32 15.90
N SER A 523 -2.66 -4.95 17.16
CA SER A 523 -1.82 -5.50 18.24
C SER A 523 -2.07 -7.00 18.43
N LEU A 524 -3.27 -7.47 18.08
CA LEU A 524 -3.68 -8.87 18.20
C LEU A 524 -3.31 -9.69 16.97
N THR A 525 -2.67 -9.12 15.96
CA THR A 525 -2.34 -9.76 14.70
C THR A 525 -0.84 -9.82 14.48
N ARG A 526 -0.41 -10.70 13.57
CA ARG A 526 0.96 -10.75 13.07
C ARG A 526 0.98 -10.98 11.56
N PRO A 527 2.00 -10.51 10.83
CA PRO A 527 2.17 -10.86 9.44
C PRO A 527 2.50 -12.36 9.33
N LEU A 528 1.79 -13.04 8.44
CA LEU A 528 2.02 -14.43 8.09
C LEU A 528 2.08 -14.52 6.57
N VAL A 529 3.12 -15.16 6.05
CA VAL A 529 3.28 -15.41 4.62
C VAL A 529 3.11 -16.90 4.37
N LYS A 530 2.13 -17.25 3.53
CA LYS A 530 1.94 -18.63 3.09
C LYS A 530 2.89 -18.95 1.94
N PRO A 531 3.32 -20.20 1.78
CA PRO A 531 4.12 -20.63 0.63
C PRO A 531 3.50 -20.23 -0.72
N THR A 532 2.18 -20.37 -0.86
CA THR A 532 1.45 -20.01 -2.07
C THR A 532 1.47 -18.51 -2.39
N GLN A 533 1.72 -17.64 -1.42
CA GLN A 533 1.89 -16.21 -1.64
C GLN A 533 3.24 -15.86 -2.25
N MET A 534 4.17 -16.80 -2.25
CA MET A 534 5.51 -16.64 -2.83
C MET A 534 5.62 -17.22 -4.25
N ILE A 535 4.57 -17.88 -4.75
CA ILE A 535 4.58 -18.46 -6.08
C ILE A 535 4.61 -17.37 -7.15
N GLY A 536 5.49 -17.52 -8.11
CA GLY A 536 5.66 -16.59 -9.23
C GLY A 536 6.25 -15.24 -8.87
N GLY A 537 6.67 -15.09 -7.62
CA GLY A 537 7.00 -13.77 -7.12
C GLY A 537 8.42 -13.63 -6.67
N TYR A 538 8.48 -13.15 -5.55
CA TYR A 538 9.55 -12.54 -4.82
C TYR A 538 10.85 -13.30 -4.86
N GLY A 539 11.90 -12.65 -5.28
CA GLY A 539 13.23 -13.24 -5.34
C GLY A 539 13.49 -14.11 -6.57
N GLN A 540 12.52 -14.35 -7.42
CA GLN A 540 12.68 -15.13 -8.65
C GLN A 540 12.57 -14.24 -9.89
N LEU A 541 11.39 -14.16 -10.49
CA LEU A 541 11.18 -13.39 -11.72
C LEU A 541 10.37 -12.13 -11.51
N SER A 542 9.55 -12.08 -10.47
CA SER A 542 8.62 -10.99 -10.17
C SER A 542 8.69 -10.63 -8.68
N TYR A 543 8.37 -9.40 -8.33
CA TYR A 543 8.22 -8.94 -6.94
C TYR A 543 6.77 -8.99 -6.44
N PHE A 544 5.85 -9.57 -7.20
CA PHE A 544 4.45 -9.64 -6.83
C PHE A 544 4.16 -10.88 -5.97
N PHE A 545 3.59 -10.64 -4.81
CA PHE A 545 3.11 -11.69 -3.95
C PHE A 545 1.72 -12.17 -4.37
N ASN A 546 1.44 -13.41 -4.10
CA ASN A 546 0.11 -13.99 -4.25
C ASN A 546 -0.47 -13.85 -5.67
N TYR A 547 0.40 -13.88 -6.66
CA TYR A 547 0.00 -13.68 -8.06
C TYR A 547 -0.94 -14.79 -8.54
N TYR A 548 -0.69 -16.01 -8.13
CA TYR A 548 -1.50 -17.18 -8.48
C TYR A 548 -2.33 -17.73 -7.34
N GLY A 549 -2.05 -17.32 -6.12
CA GLY A 549 -2.69 -17.87 -4.94
C GLY A 549 -4.02 -17.19 -4.61
N PRO A 550 -4.95 -17.88 -3.96
CA PRO A 550 -6.14 -17.25 -3.42
C PRO A 550 -5.77 -16.26 -2.32
N THR A 551 -6.44 -15.13 -2.30
CA THR A 551 -6.28 -14.14 -1.24
C THR A 551 -6.82 -14.70 0.07
N GLY A 552 -5.94 -14.95 1.03
CA GLY A 552 -6.33 -15.42 2.35
C GLY A 552 -6.85 -14.29 3.25
N CYS A 553 -7.82 -14.59 4.09
CA CYS A 553 -8.16 -13.72 5.21
C CYS A 553 -7.14 -13.95 6.34
N GLN A 554 -6.31 -12.95 6.60
CA GLN A 554 -5.30 -13.02 7.66
C GLN A 554 -5.81 -12.48 9.01
N ARG A 555 -7.12 -12.27 9.15
CA ARG A 555 -7.77 -11.72 10.35
C ARG A 555 -8.55 -12.77 11.12
N ASP A 556 -8.39 -14.01 10.76
CA ASP A 556 -9.05 -15.14 11.37
C ASP A 556 -8.16 -15.71 12.49
N GLU A 557 -8.13 -15.01 13.59
CA GLU A 557 -7.32 -15.36 14.76
C GLU A 557 -8.19 -15.60 15.98
N PHE A 558 -7.60 -16.23 17.01
CA PHE A 558 -8.23 -16.38 18.32
C PHE A 558 -7.63 -15.39 19.31
N VAL A 559 -8.46 -14.99 20.25
CA VAL A 559 -8.09 -14.14 21.36
C VAL A 559 -8.72 -14.64 22.65
N VAL A 560 -8.09 -14.27 23.74
CA VAL A 560 -8.65 -14.41 25.09
C VAL A 560 -9.27 -13.08 25.47
N VAL A 561 -10.51 -13.09 25.94
CA VAL A 561 -11.20 -11.91 26.45
C VAL A 561 -11.43 -12.08 27.93
N ARG A 562 -11.05 -11.09 28.72
CA ARG A 562 -11.12 -11.08 30.19
C ARG A 562 -11.69 -9.75 30.70
N LYS A 563 -12.54 -9.82 31.70
CA LYS A 563 -12.95 -8.61 32.43
C LYS A 563 -11.78 -8.08 33.26
N VAL A 564 -11.50 -6.79 33.14
CA VAL A 564 -10.48 -6.11 33.92
C VAL A 564 -10.97 -5.99 35.36
N GLN A 565 -10.10 -6.36 36.31
CA GLN A 565 -10.37 -6.23 37.75
C GLN A 565 -9.76 -4.92 38.25
N GLY A 566 -10.53 -4.16 39.04
CA GLY A 566 -10.09 -2.88 39.57
C GLY A 566 -10.23 -1.69 38.62
N ASP A 567 -9.66 -0.56 39.03
CA ASP A 567 -9.72 0.68 38.27
C ASP A 567 -8.79 0.65 37.06
N VAL A 568 -9.33 0.96 35.89
CA VAL A 568 -8.53 1.15 34.69
C VAL A 568 -7.92 2.55 34.71
N ARG A 569 -6.60 2.61 34.69
CA ARG A 569 -5.84 3.85 34.56
C ARG A 569 -5.18 3.89 33.19
N PHE A 570 -5.35 4.99 32.51
CA PHE A 570 -4.71 5.27 31.22
C PHE A 570 -3.41 6.03 31.41
#